data_43e1ea6aceee9fe20a83fb8acc4c433a
#
_entry.id   43e1ea6aceee9fe20a83fb8acc4c433a
#
_cell.length_a   1.000
_cell.length_b   1.000
_cell.length_c   1.000
_cell.angle_alpha   90.00
_cell.angle_beta   90.00
_cell.angle_gamma   90.00
#
_symmetry.space_group_name_H-M   'P 1'
#
loop_
_entity.id
_entity.type
_entity.pdbx_description
1 polymer ?
#
loop_
_entity_poly.entity_id
_entity_poly.type
_entity_poly.pdbx_seq_one_letter_code
_entity_poly.pdbx_strand_id
1 'polypeptide(L)'
;MKIELPNQTYKYVTENSLECDSETAFVLTHQNEKYLQNAKDNAAHSIIKIADIAELFGIDKIKIVGITGTNGKTTTASAMYSFLLDLGYKVAMQGTRGLFMNDEVSEGKTLTTPSVLNTYKHIYQAVMAGCEYFIMEVSSHAIVQKRVEGLKFELKILTNI
;
A
#
# COMPACT_ATOMS: atom_id res chain seq x y z
N MET A 1 -11.61 3.64 6.69
CA MET A 1 -11.92 3.33 5.27
C MET A 1 -11.97 1.82 5.14
N LYS A 2 -13.13 1.29 4.73
CA LYS A 2 -13.30 -0.13 4.39
C LYS A 2 -12.84 -0.39 2.96
N ILE A 3 -12.11 -1.49 2.76
CA ILE A 3 -11.74 -1.99 1.44
C ILE A 3 -12.50 -3.29 1.21
N GLU A 4 -13.19 -3.38 0.10
CA GLU A 4 -13.92 -4.60 -0.30
C GLU A 4 -12.95 -5.62 -0.88
N LEU A 5 -13.07 -6.88 -0.41
CA LEU A 5 -12.29 -8.01 -0.91
C LEU A 5 -13.24 -9.09 -1.41
N PRO A 6 -13.27 -9.35 -2.70
CA PRO A 6 -14.09 -10.43 -3.25
C PRO A 6 -13.57 -11.80 -2.79
N ASN A 7 -14.50 -12.73 -2.56
CA ASN A 7 -14.21 -14.15 -2.30
C ASN A 7 -13.54 -14.49 -0.96
N GLN A 8 -13.78 -13.69 0.09
CA GLN A 8 -13.35 -13.98 1.46
C GLN A 8 -14.53 -14.32 2.37
N THR A 9 -14.24 -14.87 3.54
CA THR A 9 -15.26 -15.14 4.57
C THR A 9 -15.85 -13.86 5.19
N TYR A 10 -15.18 -12.75 5.01
CA TYR A 10 -15.60 -11.38 5.34
C TYR A 10 -15.59 -10.53 4.07
N LYS A 11 -16.45 -9.54 4.01
CA LYS A 11 -16.61 -8.68 2.83
C LYS A 11 -15.64 -7.53 2.77
N TYR A 12 -15.24 -7.02 3.93
CA TYR A 12 -14.40 -5.82 4.04
C TYR A 12 -13.20 -6.04 4.96
N VAL A 13 -12.16 -5.26 4.71
CA VAL A 13 -11.03 -5.07 5.63
C VAL A 13 -10.91 -3.58 5.99
N THR A 14 -10.50 -3.29 7.23
CA THR A 14 -10.24 -1.93 7.70
C THR A 14 -9.12 -1.91 8.74
N GLU A 15 -8.41 -0.80 8.85
CA GLU A 15 -7.48 -0.50 9.95
C GLU A 15 -8.08 0.45 11.00
N ASN A 16 -9.37 0.82 10.84
CA ASN A 16 -10.10 1.68 11.76
C ASN A 16 -11.09 0.84 12.59
N SER A 17 -10.85 0.72 13.89
CA SER A 17 -11.70 -0.05 14.81
C SER A 17 -13.16 0.40 14.84
N LEU A 18 -13.43 1.68 14.58
CA LEU A 18 -14.81 2.23 14.55
C LEU A 18 -15.61 1.79 13.31
N GLU A 19 -14.95 1.25 12.30
CA GLU A 19 -15.59 0.73 11.08
C GLU A 19 -15.84 -0.79 11.15
N CYS A 20 -15.45 -1.44 12.25
CA CYS A 20 -15.64 -2.88 12.42
C CYS A 20 -17.11 -3.24 12.61
N ASP A 21 -17.46 -4.38 12.03
CA ASP A 21 -18.76 -5.06 12.18
C ASP A 21 -18.58 -6.54 11.82
N SER A 22 -19.68 -7.32 11.82
CA SER A 22 -19.69 -8.76 11.56
C SER A 22 -19.26 -9.16 10.13
N GLU A 23 -19.17 -8.22 9.18
CA GLU A 23 -18.71 -8.46 7.81
C GLU A 23 -17.29 -7.93 7.55
N THR A 24 -16.65 -7.31 8.56
CA THR A 24 -15.39 -6.57 8.42
C THR A 24 -14.29 -7.21 9.24
N ALA A 25 -13.18 -7.56 8.61
CA ALA A 25 -11.97 -7.96 9.32
C ALA A 25 -11.11 -6.74 9.67
N PHE A 26 -10.61 -6.70 10.90
CA PHE A 26 -9.72 -5.65 11.39
C PHE A 26 -8.26 -6.00 11.09
N VAL A 27 -7.59 -5.13 10.34
CA VAL A 27 -6.17 -5.26 10.04
C VAL A 27 -5.36 -4.67 11.17
N LEU A 28 -4.69 -5.54 11.92
CA LEU A 28 -3.84 -5.15 13.04
C LEU A 28 -2.49 -4.65 12.53
N THR A 29 -2.20 -3.38 12.80
CA THR A 29 -0.93 -2.70 12.47
C THR A 29 -0.25 -2.22 13.75
N HIS A 30 1.04 -1.91 13.68
CA HIS A 30 1.75 -1.30 14.81
C HIS A 30 1.09 0.02 15.30
N GLN A 31 0.46 0.77 14.42
CA GLN A 31 -0.16 2.07 14.75
C GLN A 31 -1.52 1.93 15.44
N ASN A 32 -2.25 0.85 15.19
CA ASN A 32 -3.62 0.67 15.69
C ASN A 32 -3.77 -0.42 16.77
N GLU A 33 -2.67 -1.00 17.25
CA GLU A 33 -2.67 -2.06 18.25
C GLU A 33 -3.46 -1.68 19.52
N LYS A 34 -3.37 -0.43 19.95
CA LYS A 34 -4.13 0.11 21.09
C LYS A 34 -5.65 0.08 20.90
N TYR A 35 -6.13 -0.04 19.67
CA TYR A 35 -7.55 -0.09 19.33
C TYR A 35 -8.07 -1.52 19.10
N LEU A 36 -7.24 -2.53 19.35
CA LEU A 36 -7.62 -3.93 19.13
C LEU A 36 -8.86 -4.33 19.95
N GLN A 37 -8.94 -3.88 21.21
CA GLN A 37 -10.11 -4.16 22.05
C GLN A 37 -11.37 -3.51 21.47
N ASN A 38 -11.28 -2.25 21.03
CA ASN A 38 -12.43 -1.57 20.39
C ASN A 38 -12.91 -2.29 19.14
N ALA A 39 -11.98 -2.84 18.34
CA ALA A 39 -12.36 -3.61 17.15
C ALA A 39 -13.15 -4.88 17.52
N LYS A 40 -12.76 -5.56 18.60
CA LYS A 40 -13.49 -6.73 19.14
C LYS A 40 -14.84 -6.34 19.68
N ASP A 41 -14.93 -5.25 20.43
CA ASP A 41 -16.16 -4.74 21.02
C ASP A 41 -17.17 -4.31 19.92
N ASN A 42 -16.66 -3.83 18.79
CA ASN A 42 -17.45 -3.52 17.59
C ASN A 42 -17.72 -4.76 16.71
N ALA A 43 -17.54 -5.96 17.25
CA ALA A 43 -17.84 -7.23 16.59
C ALA A 43 -17.10 -7.43 15.26
N ALA A 44 -15.81 -7.03 15.18
CA ALA A 44 -14.99 -7.36 14.01
C ALA A 44 -15.06 -8.86 13.72
N HIS A 45 -15.32 -9.23 12.46
CA HIS A 45 -15.43 -10.62 12.01
C HIS A 45 -14.17 -11.42 12.36
N SER A 46 -13.02 -10.84 12.14
CA SER A 46 -11.71 -11.44 12.46
C SER A 46 -10.62 -10.37 12.61
N ILE A 47 -9.49 -10.78 13.16
CA ILE A 47 -8.30 -9.94 13.26
C ILE A 47 -7.24 -10.52 12.31
N ILE A 48 -6.77 -9.71 11.38
CA ILE A 48 -5.78 -10.08 10.36
C ILE A 48 -4.45 -9.41 10.69
N LYS A 49 -3.35 -10.15 10.63
CA LYS A 49 -2.01 -9.61 10.78
C LYS A 49 -1.47 -9.10 9.43
N ILE A 50 -0.56 -8.14 9.47
CA ILE A 50 0.08 -7.60 8.27
C ILE A 50 0.80 -8.70 7.45
N ALA A 51 1.36 -9.71 8.10
CA ALA A 51 2.01 -10.82 7.43
C ALA A 51 1.09 -11.57 6.45
N ASP A 52 -0.21 -11.60 6.75
CA ASP A 52 -1.21 -12.33 5.97
C ASP A 52 -1.84 -11.46 4.85
N ILE A 53 -1.62 -10.14 4.91
CA ILE A 53 -2.23 -9.19 3.95
C ILE A 53 -1.67 -9.37 2.53
N ALA A 54 -0.39 -9.64 2.38
CA ALA A 54 0.24 -9.78 1.07
C ALA A 54 -0.42 -10.90 0.25
N GLU A 55 -0.68 -12.03 0.89
CA GLU A 55 -1.40 -13.16 0.28
C GLU A 55 -2.86 -12.79 -0.02
N LEU A 56 -3.52 -12.14 0.95
CA LEU A 56 -4.92 -11.72 0.84
C LEU A 56 -5.15 -10.80 -0.37
N PHE A 57 -4.22 -9.89 -0.65
CA PHE A 57 -4.29 -8.98 -1.79
C PHE A 57 -3.61 -9.53 -3.06
N GLY A 58 -2.98 -10.70 -3.02
CA GLY A 58 -2.34 -11.33 -4.18
C GLY A 58 -1.22 -10.48 -4.80
N ILE A 59 -0.48 -9.73 -3.96
CA ILE A 59 0.53 -8.76 -4.42
C ILE A 59 1.93 -9.35 -4.65
N ASP A 60 2.07 -10.65 -4.53
CA ASP A 60 3.34 -11.39 -4.70
C ASP A 60 3.87 -11.38 -6.15
N LYS A 61 3.02 -11.04 -7.11
CA LYS A 61 3.34 -11.04 -8.54
C LYS A 61 3.91 -9.73 -9.07
N ILE A 62 3.80 -8.63 -8.31
CA ILE A 62 4.27 -7.31 -8.73
C ILE A 62 5.64 -6.99 -8.13
N LYS A 63 6.53 -6.42 -8.91
CA LYS A 63 7.86 -6.00 -8.46
C LYS A 63 7.78 -4.63 -7.81
N ILE A 64 8.04 -4.55 -6.50
CA ILE A 64 7.94 -3.31 -5.74
C ILE A 64 9.32 -2.65 -5.65
N VAL A 65 9.40 -1.38 -6.05
CA VAL A 65 10.59 -0.53 -5.95
C VAL A 65 10.34 0.57 -4.93
N GLY A 66 11.14 0.60 -3.86
CA GLY A 66 11.07 1.62 -2.82
C GLY A 66 12.15 2.68 -2.99
N ILE A 67 11.79 3.96 -2.97
CA ILE A 67 12.71 5.08 -3.12
C ILE A 67 12.65 5.96 -1.88
N THR A 68 13.77 6.11 -1.17
CA THR A 68 13.90 6.93 0.03
C THR A 68 15.05 7.93 -0.09
N GLY A 69 15.13 8.85 0.86
CA GLY A 69 16.15 9.91 0.96
C GLY A 69 15.53 11.26 1.32
N THR A 70 16.35 12.24 1.62
CA THR A 70 15.89 13.59 1.96
C THR A 70 15.30 14.29 0.74
N ASN A 71 16.03 14.32 -0.36
CA ASN A 71 15.64 14.97 -1.61
C ASN A 71 15.67 13.97 -2.78
N GLY A 72 14.98 14.31 -3.88
CA GLY A 72 15.04 13.55 -5.13
C GLY A 72 14.12 12.33 -5.23
N LYS A 73 13.41 11.93 -4.17
CA LYS A 73 12.48 10.79 -4.21
C LYS A 73 11.48 10.89 -5.36
N THR A 74 10.74 11.98 -5.43
CA THR A 74 9.70 12.21 -6.46
C THR A 74 10.32 12.24 -7.86
N THR A 75 11.45 12.92 -8.03
CA THR A 75 12.14 13.00 -9.32
C THR A 75 12.61 11.62 -9.79
N THR A 76 13.24 10.86 -8.89
CA THR A 76 13.73 9.50 -9.22
C THR A 76 12.56 8.55 -9.51
N ALA A 77 11.49 8.62 -8.71
CA ALA A 77 10.29 7.81 -8.93
C ALA A 77 9.64 8.12 -10.29
N SER A 78 9.47 9.42 -10.60
CA SER A 78 8.87 9.84 -11.88
C SER A 78 9.74 9.47 -13.08
N ALA A 79 11.06 9.63 -12.97
CA ALA A 79 11.97 9.24 -14.06
C ALA A 79 11.93 7.73 -14.31
N MET A 80 12.00 6.92 -13.26
CA MET A 80 11.90 5.46 -13.38
C MET A 80 10.54 5.03 -13.95
N TYR A 81 9.45 5.64 -13.49
CA TYR A 81 8.11 5.41 -14.01
C TYR A 81 8.04 5.67 -15.52
N SER A 82 8.49 6.86 -15.97
CA SER A 82 8.51 7.22 -17.40
C SER A 82 9.37 6.26 -18.21
N PHE A 83 10.60 5.95 -17.76
CA PHE A 83 11.48 5.03 -18.50
C PHE A 83 10.89 3.62 -18.64
N LEU A 84 10.26 3.09 -17.62
CA LEU A 84 9.63 1.78 -17.71
C LEU A 84 8.41 1.79 -18.65
N LEU A 85 7.61 2.87 -18.66
CA LEU A 85 6.53 3.05 -19.63
C LEU A 85 7.07 3.13 -21.06
N ASP A 86 8.13 3.92 -21.30
CA ASP A 86 8.77 4.04 -22.62
C ASP A 86 9.33 2.71 -23.13
N LEU A 87 9.76 1.83 -22.21
CA LEU A 87 10.18 0.46 -22.50
C LEU A 87 9.02 -0.53 -22.72
N GLY A 88 7.77 -0.06 -22.60
CA GLY A 88 6.56 -0.86 -22.84
C GLY A 88 6.06 -1.67 -21.65
N TYR A 89 6.61 -1.47 -20.45
CA TYR A 89 6.10 -2.11 -19.24
C TYR A 89 4.84 -1.42 -18.72
N LYS A 90 3.97 -2.19 -18.08
CA LYS A 90 2.84 -1.66 -17.31
C LYS A 90 3.33 -1.33 -15.89
N VAL A 91 3.17 -0.08 -15.49
CA VAL A 91 3.78 0.47 -14.28
C VAL A 91 2.80 1.27 -13.46
N ALA A 92 2.87 1.13 -12.15
CA ALA A 92 2.23 2.04 -11.21
C ALA A 92 3.28 2.83 -10.42
N MET A 93 2.95 4.07 -10.05
CA MET A 93 3.79 4.92 -9.20
C MET A 93 2.93 5.57 -8.12
N GLN A 94 3.39 5.47 -6.88
CA GLN A 94 2.78 6.10 -5.70
C GLN A 94 3.76 7.05 -5.03
N GLY A 95 3.34 8.26 -4.76
CA GLY A 95 4.15 9.23 -4.06
C GLY A 95 3.40 10.51 -3.70
N THR A 96 4.13 11.57 -3.41
CA THR A 96 3.58 12.89 -3.00
C THR A 96 2.56 13.46 -4.00
N ARG A 97 2.68 13.11 -5.27
CA ARG A 97 1.79 13.59 -6.33
C ARG A 97 0.51 12.76 -6.47
N GLY A 98 0.43 11.59 -5.83
CA GLY A 98 -0.70 10.69 -5.92
C GLY A 98 -0.33 9.29 -6.40
N LEU A 99 -1.33 8.58 -6.90
CA LEU A 99 -1.22 7.27 -7.52
C LEU A 99 -1.43 7.40 -9.03
N PHE A 100 -0.47 6.91 -9.80
CA PHE A 100 -0.47 6.87 -11.26
C PHE A 100 -0.40 5.42 -11.72
N MET A 101 -1.12 5.06 -12.75
CA MET A 101 -1.08 3.72 -13.36
C MET A 101 -1.20 3.83 -14.87
N ASN A 102 -0.23 3.26 -15.59
CA ASN A 102 -0.25 3.14 -17.06
C ASN A 102 -0.61 4.47 -17.78
N ASP A 103 0.08 5.57 -17.43
CA ASP A 103 -0.14 6.95 -17.95
C ASP A 103 -1.39 7.67 -17.43
N GLU A 104 -2.17 7.08 -16.55
CA GLU A 104 -3.36 7.71 -15.99
C GLU A 104 -3.18 8.08 -14.52
N VAL A 105 -3.78 9.19 -14.10
CA VAL A 105 -3.88 9.56 -12.68
C VAL A 105 -5.03 8.80 -12.06
N SER A 106 -4.72 7.85 -11.19
CA SER A 106 -5.74 7.05 -10.50
C SER A 106 -6.25 7.71 -9.23
N GLU A 107 -5.36 8.28 -8.42
CA GLU A 107 -5.73 9.08 -7.24
C GLU A 107 -4.85 10.34 -7.18
N GLY A 108 -5.44 11.49 -6.85
CA GLY A 108 -4.74 12.77 -6.70
C GLY A 108 -3.81 12.80 -5.48
N LYS A 109 -3.30 14.00 -5.14
CA LYS A 109 -2.34 14.19 -4.04
C LYS A 109 -2.73 13.45 -2.76
N THR A 110 -1.80 12.62 -2.28
CA THR A 110 -1.92 11.86 -1.04
C THR A 110 -0.71 12.12 -0.13
N LEU A 111 -0.61 11.40 0.99
CA LEU A 111 0.64 11.34 1.73
C LEU A 111 1.71 10.68 0.87
N THR A 112 2.97 11.14 0.98
CA THR A 112 4.12 10.54 0.28
C THR A 112 4.12 9.02 0.39
N THR A 113 3.84 8.52 1.59
CA THR A 113 3.64 7.10 1.88
C THR A 113 2.36 6.99 2.71
N PRO A 114 1.27 6.46 2.16
CA PRO A 114 0.00 6.27 2.88
C PRO A 114 0.11 5.29 4.06
N SER A 115 -1.02 5.00 4.72
CA SER A 115 -1.09 3.95 5.73
C SER A 115 -0.82 2.57 5.11
N VAL A 116 -0.54 1.59 5.97
CA VAL A 116 -0.24 0.22 5.53
C VAL A 116 -1.34 -0.30 4.61
N LEU A 117 -2.58 -0.27 5.08
CA LEU A 117 -3.71 -0.83 4.33
C LEU A 117 -3.96 -0.08 3.02
N ASN A 118 -3.81 1.26 3.00
CA ASN A 118 -3.91 2.04 1.76
C ASN A 118 -2.79 1.70 0.77
N THR A 119 -1.57 1.47 1.25
CA THR A 119 -0.47 1.05 0.38
C THR A 119 -0.77 -0.31 -0.25
N TYR A 120 -1.25 -1.27 0.51
CA TYR A 120 -1.67 -2.58 -0.03
C TYR A 120 -2.84 -2.48 -1.01
N LYS A 121 -3.83 -1.61 -0.75
CA LYS A 121 -4.92 -1.30 -1.70
C LYS A 121 -4.36 -0.79 -3.03
N HIS A 122 -3.44 0.17 -2.99
CA HIS A 122 -2.85 0.74 -4.21
C HIS A 122 -2.05 -0.31 -5.00
N ILE A 123 -1.31 -1.17 -4.31
CA ILE A 123 -0.59 -2.28 -4.97
C ILE A 123 -1.59 -3.27 -5.59
N TYR A 124 -2.66 -3.61 -4.87
CA TYR A 124 -3.73 -4.46 -5.41
C TYR A 124 -4.38 -3.85 -6.66
N GLN A 125 -4.70 -2.55 -6.64
CA GLN A 125 -5.22 -1.84 -7.81
C GLN A 125 -4.24 -1.91 -8.99
N ALA A 126 -2.93 -1.76 -8.74
CA ALA A 126 -1.90 -1.91 -9.76
C ALA A 126 -1.83 -3.34 -10.33
N VAL A 127 -1.94 -4.37 -9.48
CA VAL A 127 -2.01 -5.77 -9.91
C VAL A 127 -3.24 -5.99 -10.81
N MET A 128 -4.41 -5.48 -10.41
CA MET A 128 -5.65 -5.60 -11.20
C MET A 128 -5.58 -4.83 -12.53
N ALA A 129 -4.82 -3.72 -12.59
CA ALA A 129 -4.52 -2.99 -13.82
C ALA A 129 -3.45 -3.66 -14.69
N GLY A 130 -2.93 -4.81 -14.25
CA GLY A 130 -1.91 -5.59 -14.96
C GLY A 130 -0.51 -5.00 -14.88
N CYS A 131 -0.22 -4.13 -13.89
CA CYS A 131 1.10 -3.57 -13.70
C CYS A 131 2.11 -4.64 -13.28
N GLU A 132 3.31 -4.56 -13.85
CA GLU A 132 4.45 -5.42 -13.55
C GLU A 132 5.35 -4.83 -12.45
N TYR A 133 5.34 -3.50 -12.35
CA TYR A 133 6.14 -2.72 -11.40
C TYR A 133 5.26 -1.77 -10.60
N PHE A 134 5.58 -1.65 -9.32
CA PHE A 134 5.02 -0.65 -8.42
C PHE A 134 6.15 0.17 -7.80
N ILE A 135 6.30 1.41 -8.24
CA ILE A 135 7.33 2.33 -7.75
C ILE A 135 6.71 3.17 -6.65
N MET A 136 7.35 3.24 -5.48
CA MET A 136 6.82 4.05 -4.39
C MET A 136 7.86 4.91 -3.70
N GLU A 137 7.46 6.13 -3.37
CA GLU A 137 8.23 6.98 -2.47
C GLU A 137 8.02 6.50 -1.03
N VAL A 138 9.13 6.29 -0.31
CA VAL A 138 9.13 5.88 1.10
C VAL A 138 9.77 6.99 1.94
N SER A 139 8.95 7.67 2.75
CA SER A 139 9.47 8.70 3.67
C SER A 139 10.11 8.06 4.91
N SER A 140 11.06 8.76 5.54
CA SER A 140 11.66 8.34 6.81
C SER A 140 10.61 8.13 7.91
N HIS A 141 9.60 9.00 7.98
CA HIS A 141 8.45 8.82 8.87
C HIS A 141 7.68 7.52 8.63
N ALA A 142 7.50 7.15 7.36
CA ALA A 142 6.82 5.90 7.01
C ALA A 142 7.61 4.66 7.46
N ILE A 143 8.94 4.72 7.42
CA ILE A 143 9.81 3.64 7.93
C ILE A 143 9.66 3.53 9.44
N VAL A 144 9.81 4.64 10.18
CA VAL A 144 9.65 4.67 11.64
C VAL A 144 8.27 4.20 12.07
N GLN A 145 7.24 4.61 11.36
CA GLN A 145 5.85 4.24 11.62
C GLN A 145 5.44 2.87 11.04
N LYS A 146 6.39 2.12 10.47
CA LYS A 146 6.16 0.79 9.87
C LYS A 146 5.07 0.76 8.79
N ARG A 147 4.85 1.86 8.07
CA ARG A 147 3.82 1.94 7.02
C ARG A 147 4.10 1.07 5.79
N VAL A 148 5.33 0.57 5.67
CA VAL A 148 5.76 -0.36 4.61
C VAL A 148 6.02 -1.77 5.14
N GLU A 149 5.50 -2.07 6.34
CA GLU A 149 5.64 -3.39 6.96
C GLU A 149 5.01 -4.47 6.09
N GLY A 150 5.69 -5.62 5.99
CA GLY A 150 5.26 -6.77 5.21
C GLY A 150 5.53 -6.66 3.70
N LEU A 151 5.90 -5.49 3.16
CA LEU A 151 6.24 -5.35 1.75
C LEU A 151 7.60 -5.96 1.43
N LYS A 152 7.65 -6.78 0.39
CA LYS A 152 8.89 -7.33 -0.18
C LYS A 152 9.33 -6.44 -1.33
N PHE A 153 10.39 -5.65 -1.10
CA PHE A 153 10.95 -4.80 -2.15
C PHE A 153 11.93 -5.60 -3.01
N GLU A 154 11.72 -5.57 -4.32
CA GLU A 154 12.68 -6.07 -5.31
C GLU A 154 13.93 -5.17 -5.36
N LEU A 155 13.73 -3.86 -5.28
CA LEU A 155 14.79 -2.87 -5.29
C LEU A 155 14.52 -1.77 -4.26
N LYS A 156 15.56 -1.35 -3.56
CA LYS A 156 15.54 -0.22 -2.63
C LYS A 156 16.57 0.81 -3.06
N ILE A 157 16.13 2.04 -3.28
CA ILE A 157 16.96 3.14 -3.74
C ILE A 157 17.06 4.19 -2.65
N LEU A 158 18.27 4.56 -2.25
CA LEU A 158 18.57 5.69 -1.39
C LEU A 158 19.14 6.82 -2.27
N THR A 159 18.41 7.92 -2.40
CA THR A 159 18.85 9.05 -3.24
C THR A 159 19.94 9.88 -2.58
N ASN A 160 19.79 10.15 -1.28
CA ASN A 160 20.76 10.85 -0.44
C ASN A 160 20.37 10.74 1.04
N ILE A 161 21.27 11.17 1.92
CA ILE A 161 21.09 11.24 3.37
C ILE A 161 20.97 12.70 3.80
#